data_88a58252ac45d7c4b98d00ebc46355ca
#
_entry.id   88a58252ac45d7c4b98d00ebc46355ca
#
_cell.length_a   1.000
_cell.length_b   1.000
_cell.length_c   1.000
_cell.angle_alpha   90.00
_cell.angle_beta   90.00
_cell.angle_gamma   90.00
#
_symmetry.space_group_name_H-M   'P 1'
#
loop_
_entity.id
_entity.type
_entity.pdbx_description
1 polymer ?
#
loop_
_entity_poly.entity_id
_entity_poly.type
_entity_poly.pdbx_seq_one_letter_code
_entity_poly.pdbx_strand_id
1 'polypeptide(L)'
;MRWERFFDDLEDQLAAEWEAERAALESEAERLRVARLDLRSRLAGLAGEAEGPVALELLDGFVRDVRISAVGADWIAAPEAADARRMLLVPIGAIRGIQVGHGDLLRSARPAETRDRLAERVTFALALRDLSRRRVGVAVGVAAAGEAGAARTLTGTIDRVGADHLDLAMHDAGAPRRAADVRGYRMLPLAGVAWVRVDAGAGAPVV
;
A
#
# COMPACT_ATOMS: atom_id res chain seq x y z
N MET A 1 55.35 35.18 8.08
CA MET A 1 54.70 34.62 9.28
C MET A 1 53.41 35.29 9.72
N ARG A 2 53.25 36.63 9.69
CA ARG A 2 52.00 37.26 10.13
C ARG A 2 50.95 37.29 9.01
N TRP A 3 51.39 37.37 7.74
CA TRP A 3 50.50 37.34 6.57
C TRP A 3 50.05 35.93 6.19
N GLU A 4 50.87 34.93 6.37
CA GLU A 4 50.51 33.51 6.13
C GLU A 4 49.31 33.11 7.01
N ARG A 5 49.35 33.39 8.33
CA ARG A 5 48.21 33.10 9.22
C ARG A 5 46.95 33.88 8.83
N PHE A 6 47.06 35.08 8.32
CA PHE A 6 45.89 35.85 7.85
C PHE A 6 45.27 35.20 6.62
N PHE A 7 46.05 34.68 5.70
CA PHE A 7 45.54 33.96 4.53
C PHE A 7 44.96 32.62 4.93
N ASP A 8 45.57 31.88 5.80
CA ASP A 8 45.06 30.63 6.35
C ASP A 8 43.69 30.85 7.05
N ASP A 9 43.59 31.85 7.91
CA ASP A 9 42.32 32.22 8.58
C ASP A 9 41.21 32.61 7.58
N LEU A 10 41.57 33.29 6.49
CA LEU A 10 40.62 33.69 5.45
C LEU A 10 40.17 32.49 4.60
N GLU A 11 41.08 31.58 4.28
CA GLU A 11 40.77 30.34 3.55
C GLU A 11 39.84 29.45 4.40
N ASP A 12 40.11 29.30 5.70
CA ASP A 12 39.29 28.53 6.61
C ASP A 12 37.85 29.15 6.73
N GLN A 13 37.78 30.49 6.79
CA GLN A 13 36.52 31.16 6.84
C GLN A 13 35.69 30.97 5.55
N LEU A 14 36.32 31.12 4.39
CA LEU A 14 35.68 30.86 3.09
C LEU A 14 35.26 29.41 2.96
N ALA A 15 36.08 28.45 3.38
CA ALA A 15 35.74 27.04 3.35
C ALA A 15 34.51 26.76 4.22
N ALA A 16 34.44 27.32 5.44
CA ALA A 16 33.30 27.17 6.32
C ALA A 16 32.01 27.79 5.75
N GLU A 17 32.10 28.97 5.11
CA GLU A 17 30.95 29.59 4.43
C GLU A 17 30.43 28.72 3.27
N TRP A 18 31.31 28.17 2.45
CA TRP A 18 30.96 27.26 1.36
C TRP A 18 30.32 25.97 1.83
N GLU A 19 30.83 25.39 2.92
CA GLU A 19 30.22 24.20 3.54
C GLU A 19 28.82 24.51 4.09
N ALA A 20 28.65 25.64 4.76
CA ALA A 20 27.34 26.06 5.28
C ALA A 20 26.33 26.31 4.15
N GLU A 21 26.72 26.95 3.05
CA GLU A 21 25.87 27.18 1.89
C GLU A 21 25.47 25.85 1.21
N ARG A 22 26.45 24.94 1.04
CA ARG A 22 26.18 23.60 0.48
C ARG A 22 25.19 22.82 1.35
N ALA A 23 25.39 22.80 2.68
CA ALA A 23 24.48 22.15 3.61
C ALA A 23 23.06 22.75 3.58
N ALA A 24 22.95 24.07 3.43
CA ALA A 24 21.66 24.72 3.28
C ALA A 24 20.94 24.31 1.97
N LEU A 25 21.66 24.26 0.84
CA LEU A 25 21.12 23.83 -0.45
C LEU A 25 20.72 22.34 -0.42
N GLU A 26 21.50 21.48 0.19
CA GLU A 26 21.19 20.05 0.35
C GLU A 26 19.94 19.87 1.23
N SER A 27 19.80 20.64 2.31
CA SER A 27 18.64 20.61 3.20
C SER A 27 17.37 21.04 2.45
N GLU A 28 17.44 22.08 1.63
CA GLU A 28 16.30 22.56 0.84
C GLU A 28 15.93 21.56 -0.28
N ALA A 29 16.92 20.99 -0.96
CA ALA A 29 16.69 19.96 -1.97
C ALA A 29 16.00 18.73 -1.37
N GLU A 30 16.40 18.30 -0.16
CA GLU A 30 15.77 17.19 0.55
C GLU A 30 14.33 17.53 0.96
N ARG A 31 14.06 18.74 1.47
CA ARG A 31 12.69 19.20 1.76
C ARG A 31 11.79 19.15 0.53
N LEU A 32 12.30 19.65 -0.60
CA LEU A 32 11.56 19.63 -1.87
C LEU A 32 11.34 18.20 -2.37
N ARG A 33 12.32 17.32 -2.19
CA ARG A 33 12.20 15.90 -2.52
C ARG A 33 11.08 15.24 -1.71
N VAL A 34 11.08 15.42 -0.38
CA VAL A 34 10.07 14.85 0.51
C VAL A 34 8.68 15.41 0.20
N ALA A 35 8.56 16.71 -0.11
CA ALA A 35 7.30 17.34 -0.47
C ALA A 35 6.66 16.79 -1.77
N ARG A 36 7.44 16.16 -2.63
CA ARG A 36 6.98 15.54 -3.88
C ARG A 36 6.66 14.05 -3.77
N LEU A 37 6.94 13.42 -2.62
CA LEU A 37 6.64 12.00 -2.42
C LEU A 37 5.13 11.78 -2.31
N ASP A 38 4.60 10.93 -3.15
CA ASP A 38 3.23 10.44 -3.03
C ASP A 38 3.14 9.27 -2.03
N LEU A 39 1.93 8.94 -1.61
CA LEU A 39 1.69 7.86 -0.66
C LEU A 39 2.14 6.51 -1.21
N ARG A 40 1.94 6.27 -2.52
CA ARG A 40 2.37 5.04 -3.18
C ARG A 40 3.89 4.84 -3.06
N SER A 41 4.67 5.87 -3.31
CA SER A 41 6.14 5.83 -3.18
C SER A 41 6.57 5.53 -1.74
N ARG A 42 5.87 6.08 -0.75
CA ARG A 42 6.12 5.80 0.66
C ARG A 42 5.79 4.36 1.03
N LEU A 43 4.67 3.82 0.52
CA LEU A 43 4.30 2.41 0.70
C LEU A 43 5.33 1.47 0.04
N ALA A 44 5.87 1.85 -1.12
CA ALA A 44 6.94 1.10 -1.77
C ALA A 44 8.23 1.08 -0.93
N GLY A 45 8.56 2.18 -0.25
CA GLY A 45 9.68 2.25 0.71
C GLY A 45 9.47 1.39 1.97
N LEU A 46 8.21 1.10 2.33
CA LEU A 46 7.89 0.19 3.45
C LEU A 46 7.87 -1.28 3.02
N ALA A 47 7.69 -1.58 1.74
CA ALA A 47 7.55 -2.94 1.23
C ALA A 47 8.86 -3.73 1.39
N GLY A 48 8.83 -4.75 2.25
CA GLY A 48 9.97 -5.64 2.51
C GLY A 48 11.07 -5.06 3.39
N GLU A 49 11.01 -3.78 3.79
CA GLU A 49 12.03 -3.11 4.60
C GLU A 49 11.54 -2.69 6.00
N ALA A 50 10.24 -2.73 6.24
CA ALA A 50 9.69 -2.42 7.55
C ALA A 50 10.18 -3.43 8.60
N GLU A 51 10.66 -2.94 9.75
CA GLU A 51 11.12 -3.78 10.85
C GLU A 51 9.98 -4.53 11.52
N GLY A 52 8.76 -3.98 11.44
CA GLY A 52 7.58 -4.50 12.09
C GLY A 52 6.34 -4.48 11.20
N PRO A 53 5.21 -4.94 11.73
CA PRO A 53 3.93 -4.77 11.07
C PRO A 53 3.55 -3.29 11.00
N VAL A 54 2.81 -2.95 9.95
CA VAL A 54 2.24 -1.63 9.72
C VAL A 54 0.76 -1.68 10.06
N ALA A 55 0.25 -0.77 10.88
CA ALA A 55 -1.17 -0.70 11.15
C ALA A 55 -1.87 0.20 10.12
N LEU A 56 -2.76 -0.39 9.33
CA LEU A 56 -3.56 0.29 8.30
C LEU A 56 -4.96 0.56 8.84
N GLU A 57 -5.34 1.82 8.90
CA GLU A 57 -6.73 2.22 9.08
C GLU A 57 -7.40 2.28 7.70
N LEU A 58 -8.48 1.51 7.52
CA LEU A 58 -9.12 1.31 6.22
C LEU A 58 -10.50 1.94 6.15
N LEU A 59 -11.02 2.03 4.94
CA LEU A 59 -12.32 2.63 4.62
C LEU A 59 -13.51 1.96 5.33
N ASP A 60 -13.36 0.70 5.77
CA ASP A 60 -14.34 -0.01 6.58
C ASP A 60 -14.31 0.37 8.07
N GLY A 61 -13.41 1.26 8.49
CA GLY A 61 -13.24 1.72 9.86
C GLY A 61 -12.43 0.79 10.75
N PHE A 62 -11.90 -0.32 10.23
CA PHE A 62 -11.04 -1.21 10.99
C PHE A 62 -9.56 -0.90 10.78
N VAL A 63 -8.80 -1.09 11.87
CA VAL A 63 -7.34 -1.12 11.83
C VAL A 63 -6.86 -2.55 11.63
N ARG A 64 -5.90 -2.74 10.73
CA ARG A 64 -5.31 -4.05 10.42
C ARG A 64 -3.80 -3.98 10.46
N ASP A 65 -3.21 -4.87 11.25
CA ASP A 65 -1.76 -5.03 11.29
C ASP A 65 -1.32 -5.95 10.14
N VAL A 66 -0.53 -5.41 9.24
CA VAL A 66 -0.10 -6.09 8.02
C VAL A 66 1.40 -5.90 7.75
N ARG A 67 1.95 -6.71 6.86
CA ARG A 67 3.27 -6.49 6.26
C ARG A 67 3.09 -6.20 4.78
N ILE A 68 3.54 -5.03 4.31
CA ILE A 68 3.45 -4.70 2.88
C ILE A 68 4.44 -5.58 2.12
N SER A 69 3.96 -6.43 1.22
CA SER A 69 4.78 -7.34 0.42
C SER A 69 4.98 -6.87 -1.01
N ALA A 70 3.98 -6.18 -1.58
CA ALA A 70 4.07 -5.61 -2.92
C ALA A 70 3.21 -4.34 -3.05
N VAL A 71 3.58 -3.47 -3.99
CA VAL A 71 2.88 -2.23 -4.29
C VAL A 71 2.63 -2.15 -5.79
N GLY A 72 1.35 -2.17 -6.17
CA GLY A 72 0.90 -2.00 -7.56
C GLY A 72 0.74 -0.54 -7.96
N ALA A 73 0.01 -0.30 -9.04
CA ALA A 73 -0.28 1.06 -9.52
C ALA A 73 -1.13 1.87 -8.53
N ASP A 74 -2.18 1.24 -7.98
CA ASP A 74 -3.21 1.86 -7.14
C ASP A 74 -3.64 0.97 -5.96
N TRP A 75 -2.85 -0.05 -5.61
CA TRP A 75 -3.13 -1.01 -4.56
C TRP A 75 -1.85 -1.57 -3.94
N ILE A 76 -2.01 -2.25 -2.79
CA ILE A 76 -0.93 -2.99 -2.13
C ILE A 76 -1.37 -4.43 -1.87
N ALA A 77 -0.41 -5.35 -1.86
CA ALA A 77 -0.54 -6.69 -1.32
C ALA A 77 0.12 -6.73 0.06
N ALA A 78 -0.63 -7.19 1.05
CA ALA A 78 -0.16 -7.18 2.43
C ALA A 78 -0.72 -8.39 3.20
N PRO A 79 0.10 -9.39 3.56
CA PRO A 79 -0.32 -10.44 4.48
C PRO A 79 -0.67 -9.86 5.86
N GLU A 80 -1.73 -10.39 6.50
CA GLU A 80 -2.07 -10.04 7.88
C GLU A 80 -0.94 -10.48 8.82
N ALA A 81 -0.56 -9.62 9.77
CA ALA A 81 0.54 -9.93 10.70
C ALA A 81 0.23 -11.13 11.60
N ALA A 82 -1.04 -11.33 11.95
CA ALA A 82 -1.50 -12.45 12.78
C ALA A 82 -1.55 -13.79 12.02
N ASP A 83 -1.76 -13.75 10.69
CA ASP A 83 -1.83 -14.95 9.85
C ASP A 83 -1.35 -14.64 8.43
N ALA A 84 -0.09 -14.92 8.15
CA ALA A 84 0.53 -14.65 6.85
C ALA A 84 -0.13 -15.41 5.67
N ARG A 85 -0.98 -16.40 5.95
CA ARG A 85 -1.78 -17.07 4.92
C ARG A 85 -2.96 -16.24 4.44
N ARG A 86 -3.31 -15.17 5.15
CA ARG A 86 -4.36 -14.22 4.76
C ARG A 86 -3.74 -13.04 4.06
N MET A 87 -3.81 -13.04 2.74
CA MET A 87 -3.32 -11.96 1.91
C MET A 87 -4.43 -10.93 1.69
N LEU A 88 -4.17 -9.69 2.06
CA LEU A 88 -5.02 -8.56 1.75
C LEU A 88 -4.53 -7.87 0.47
N LEU A 89 -5.45 -7.58 -0.41
CA LEU A 89 -5.30 -6.65 -1.53
C LEU A 89 -6.06 -5.38 -1.15
N VAL A 90 -5.33 -4.29 -0.93
CA VAL A 90 -5.91 -3.04 -0.42
C VAL A 90 -5.73 -1.93 -1.45
N PRO A 91 -6.81 -1.33 -1.98
CA PRO A 91 -6.70 -0.13 -2.80
C PRO A 91 -6.04 1.00 -2.01
N ILE A 92 -5.08 1.71 -2.59
CA ILE A 92 -4.42 2.85 -1.89
C ILE A 92 -5.45 3.91 -1.49
N GLY A 93 -6.46 4.14 -2.33
CA GLY A 93 -7.55 5.07 -2.02
C GLY A 93 -8.47 4.63 -0.86
N ALA A 94 -8.38 3.37 -0.41
CA ALA A 94 -9.13 2.88 0.74
C ALA A 94 -8.37 3.04 2.07
N ILE A 95 -7.12 3.47 2.04
CA ILE A 95 -6.30 3.72 3.22
C ILE A 95 -6.65 5.10 3.79
N ARG A 96 -7.09 5.15 5.05
CA ARG A 96 -7.42 6.37 5.79
C ARG A 96 -6.25 6.88 6.60
N GLY A 97 -5.46 5.96 7.16
CA GLY A 97 -4.29 6.26 7.96
C GLY A 97 -3.32 5.09 7.99
N ILE A 98 -2.07 5.40 8.28
CA ILE A 98 -0.99 4.42 8.39
C ILE A 98 -0.21 4.74 9.66
N GLN A 99 -0.14 3.80 10.58
CA GLN A 99 0.70 3.90 11.76
C GLN A 99 1.92 2.99 11.60
N VAL A 100 3.09 3.58 11.73
CA VAL A 100 4.40 2.92 11.61
C VAL A 100 5.33 3.38 12.72
N GLY A 101 6.38 2.63 13.00
CA GLY A 101 7.46 3.07 13.88
C GLY A 101 8.22 4.27 13.29
N HIS A 102 8.88 5.05 14.15
CA HIS A 102 9.62 6.24 13.72
C HIS A 102 10.72 5.92 12.69
N GLY A 103 11.45 4.81 12.88
CA GLY A 103 12.47 4.35 11.92
C GLY A 103 11.87 4.05 10.54
N ASP A 104 10.72 3.36 10.50
CA ASP A 104 9.99 3.05 9.27
C ASP A 104 9.45 4.30 8.59
N LEU A 105 8.96 5.28 9.39
CA LEU A 105 8.50 6.57 8.88
C LEU A 105 9.62 7.29 8.11
N LEU A 106 10.83 7.31 8.65
CA LEU A 106 11.99 7.94 8.01
C LEU A 106 12.48 7.13 6.80
N ARG A 107 12.54 5.80 6.92
CA ARG A 107 12.94 4.91 5.81
C ARG A 107 12.01 5.05 4.62
N SER A 108 10.69 5.10 4.84
CA SER A 108 9.70 5.24 3.77
C SER A 108 9.88 6.53 2.94
N ALA A 109 10.56 7.52 3.49
CA ALA A 109 10.86 8.77 2.79
C ALA A 109 12.15 8.72 1.95
N ARG A 110 12.95 7.65 2.06
CA ARG A 110 14.15 7.48 1.24
C ARG A 110 13.77 7.10 -0.20
N PRO A 111 14.66 7.37 -1.18
CA PRO A 111 14.44 6.85 -2.53
C PRO A 111 14.35 5.32 -2.48
N ALA A 112 13.24 4.76 -2.94
CA ALA A 112 13.14 3.31 -3.08
C ALA A 112 14.09 2.84 -4.20
N GLU A 113 14.84 1.79 -3.95
CA GLU A 113 15.56 1.10 -5.02
C GLU A 113 14.55 0.62 -6.06
N THR A 114 14.93 0.73 -7.35
CA THR A 114 14.06 0.45 -8.50
C THR A 114 13.63 -1.01 -8.45
N ARG A 115 12.45 -1.29 -7.89
CA ARG A 115 11.82 -2.61 -7.90
C ARG A 115 10.99 -2.77 -9.18
N ASP A 116 10.62 -3.98 -9.50
CA ASP A 116 10.00 -4.44 -10.74
C ASP A 116 8.98 -3.45 -11.33
N ARG A 117 9.38 -2.78 -12.41
CA ARG A 117 8.55 -1.81 -13.15
C ARG A 117 7.25 -2.41 -13.69
N LEU A 118 7.17 -3.74 -13.83
CA LEU A 118 5.97 -4.41 -14.33
C LEU A 118 4.90 -4.50 -13.24
N ALA A 119 5.28 -4.91 -12.03
CA ALA A 119 4.39 -4.93 -10.87
C ALA A 119 3.79 -3.53 -10.59
N GLU A 120 4.57 -2.47 -10.78
CA GLU A 120 4.13 -1.09 -10.62
C GLU A 120 3.01 -0.65 -11.57
N ARG A 121 2.82 -1.34 -12.70
CA ARG A 121 1.78 -1.06 -13.69
C ARG A 121 0.51 -1.86 -13.47
N VAL A 122 0.54 -2.87 -12.61
CA VAL A 122 -0.62 -3.70 -12.31
C VAL A 122 -1.61 -2.89 -11.49
N THR A 123 -2.79 -2.63 -12.03
CA THR A 123 -3.88 -1.96 -11.32
C THR A 123 -4.66 -2.94 -10.45
N PHE A 124 -5.36 -2.42 -9.44
CA PHE A 124 -6.25 -3.21 -8.58
C PHE A 124 -7.28 -4.00 -9.40
N ALA A 125 -7.92 -3.36 -10.37
CA ALA A 125 -8.86 -4.02 -11.26
C ALA A 125 -8.22 -5.19 -12.04
N LEU A 126 -6.95 -5.05 -12.46
CA LEU A 126 -6.23 -6.12 -13.16
C LEU A 126 -5.93 -7.29 -12.22
N ALA A 127 -5.51 -7.02 -10.99
CA ALA A 127 -5.30 -8.05 -9.96
C ALA A 127 -6.61 -8.81 -9.65
N LEU A 128 -7.73 -8.10 -9.53
CA LEU A 128 -9.05 -8.73 -9.32
C LEU A 128 -9.50 -9.56 -10.52
N ARG A 129 -9.19 -9.14 -11.76
CA ARG A 129 -9.48 -9.94 -12.97
C ARG A 129 -8.73 -11.26 -12.97
N ASP A 130 -7.51 -11.29 -12.44
CA ASP A 130 -6.76 -12.53 -12.27
C ASP A 130 -7.45 -13.47 -11.27
N LEU A 131 -7.87 -12.96 -10.11
CA LEU A 131 -8.65 -13.72 -9.13
C LEU A 131 -9.96 -14.27 -9.73
N SER A 132 -10.66 -13.44 -10.51
CA SER A 132 -11.89 -13.83 -11.21
C SER A 132 -11.65 -14.97 -12.20
N ARG A 133 -10.61 -14.88 -13.04
CA ARG A 133 -10.24 -15.95 -14.00
C ARG A 133 -9.91 -17.27 -13.31
N ARG A 134 -9.24 -17.20 -12.17
CA ARG A 134 -8.85 -18.36 -11.36
C ARG A 134 -9.96 -18.87 -10.46
N ARG A 135 -11.11 -18.18 -10.42
CA ARG A 135 -12.28 -18.48 -9.57
C ARG A 135 -11.92 -18.64 -8.09
N VAL A 136 -11.03 -17.77 -7.61
CA VAL A 136 -10.60 -17.77 -6.22
C VAL A 136 -11.72 -17.29 -5.31
N GLY A 137 -11.97 -18.03 -4.22
CA GLY A 137 -12.86 -17.57 -3.15
C GLY A 137 -12.24 -16.39 -2.40
N VAL A 138 -13.03 -15.36 -2.18
CA VAL A 138 -12.57 -14.11 -1.53
C VAL A 138 -13.50 -13.68 -0.40
N ALA A 139 -12.94 -12.91 0.53
CA ALA A 139 -13.71 -12.06 1.42
C ALA A 139 -13.48 -10.60 1.02
N VAL A 140 -14.52 -9.81 0.91
CA VAL A 140 -14.48 -8.41 0.50
C VAL A 140 -15.00 -7.53 1.63
N GLY A 141 -14.14 -6.64 2.14
CA GLY A 141 -14.53 -5.58 3.06
C GLY A 141 -15.05 -4.39 2.28
N VAL A 142 -16.23 -3.92 2.65
CA VAL A 142 -16.85 -2.74 2.03
C VAL A 142 -16.98 -1.60 3.02
N ALA A 143 -16.82 -0.38 2.51
CA ALA A 143 -16.98 0.84 3.28
C ALA A 143 -18.30 0.82 4.05
N ALA A 144 -18.26 1.33 5.29
CA ALA A 144 -19.45 1.59 6.06
C ALA A 144 -20.27 2.70 5.38
N ALA A 145 -21.57 2.50 5.24
CA ALA A 145 -22.47 3.51 4.69
C ALA A 145 -22.95 4.43 5.82
N GLY A 146 -22.49 5.70 5.85
CA GLY A 146 -22.84 6.72 6.84
C GLY A 146 -22.17 6.53 8.21
N GLU A 147 -22.39 7.49 9.12
CA GLU A 147 -21.79 7.52 10.47
C GLU A 147 -22.17 6.34 11.38
N ALA A 148 -23.28 5.66 11.11
CA ALA A 148 -23.77 4.49 11.84
C ALA A 148 -23.71 3.18 11.05
N GLY A 149 -23.09 3.18 9.86
CA GLY A 149 -23.01 2.01 9.00
C GLY A 149 -22.05 0.96 9.56
N ALA A 150 -22.55 -0.25 9.82
CA ALA A 150 -21.67 -1.37 10.18
C ALA A 150 -20.82 -1.76 8.97
N ALA A 151 -19.52 -1.86 9.17
CA ALA A 151 -18.62 -2.46 8.18
C ALA A 151 -19.11 -3.87 7.82
N ARG A 152 -19.12 -4.19 6.55
CA ARG A 152 -19.67 -5.46 6.04
C ARG A 152 -18.56 -6.24 5.35
N THR A 153 -18.41 -7.48 5.77
CA THR A 153 -17.60 -8.46 5.04
C THR A 153 -18.52 -9.33 4.20
N LEU A 154 -18.27 -9.39 2.91
CA LEU A 154 -18.97 -10.24 1.97
C LEU A 154 -18.04 -11.37 1.53
N THR A 155 -18.54 -12.60 1.48
CA THR A 155 -17.77 -13.77 1.02
C THR A 155 -18.35 -14.31 -0.27
N GLY A 156 -17.46 -14.80 -1.15
CA GLY A 156 -17.90 -15.33 -2.43
C GLY A 156 -16.77 -15.48 -3.44
N THR A 157 -17.14 -15.48 -4.71
CA THR A 157 -16.21 -15.49 -5.85
C THR A 157 -16.49 -14.29 -6.75
N ILE A 158 -15.45 -13.61 -7.21
CA ILE A 158 -15.59 -12.53 -8.18
C ILE A 158 -15.88 -13.17 -9.55
N ASP A 159 -17.06 -12.90 -10.10
CA ASP A 159 -17.45 -13.42 -11.41
C ASP A 159 -16.93 -12.54 -12.55
N ARG A 160 -16.98 -11.22 -12.37
CA ARG A 160 -16.56 -10.22 -13.36
C ARG A 160 -15.94 -9.00 -12.68
N VAL A 161 -15.04 -8.32 -13.42
CA VAL A 161 -14.48 -7.03 -13.01
C VAL A 161 -14.61 -6.05 -14.18
N GLY A 162 -15.44 -5.04 -13.99
CA GLY A 162 -15.64 -3.93 -14.91
C GLY A 162 -14.51 -2.89 -14.84
N ALA A 163 -14.79 -1.69 -15.31
CA ALA A 163 -13.87 -0.56 -15.24
C ALA A 163 -13.79 0.01 -13.81
N ASP A 164 -14.91 0.08 -13.11
CA ASP A 164 -15.10 0.75 -11.82
C ASP A 164 -15.88 -0.07 -10.79
N HIS A 165 -16.26 -1.32 -11.12
CA HIS A 165 -17.03 -2.21 -10.26
C HIS A 165 -16.62 -3.67 -10.45
N LEU A 166 -17.08 -4.52 -9.52
CA LEU A 166 -16.99 -5.97 -9.63
C LEU A 166 -18.36 -6.62 -9.35
N ASP A 167 -18.58 -7.79 -9.95
CA ASP A 167 -19.74 -8.66 -9.66
C ASP A 167 -19.27 -9.79 -8.75
N LEU A 168 -19.84 -9.86 -7.54
CA LEU A 168 -19.54 -10.88 -6.54
C LEU A 168 -20.69 -11.88 -6.47
N ALA A 169 -20.43 -13.16 -6.77
CA ALA A 169 -21.32 -14.27 -6.46
C ALA A 169 -21.14 -14.65 -4.99
N MET A 170 -22.12 -14.35 -4.15
CA MET A 170 -22.05 -14.55 -2.69
C MET A 170 -22.34 -16.01 -2.33
N HIS A 171 -21.41 -16.62 -1.61
CA HIS A 171 -21.54 -17.98 -1.04
C HIS A 171 -20.70 -18.08 0.23
N ASP A 172 -20.81 -19.19 0.95
CA ASP A 172 -20.05 -19.41 2.18
C ASP A 172 -18.55 -19.46 1.92
N ALA A 173 -17.79 -18.97 2.89
CA ALA A 173 -16.33 -19.02 2.86
C ALA A 173 -15.85 -20.47 2.74
N GLY A 174 -14.87 -20.71 1.86
CA GLY A 174 -14.30 -22.04 1.63
C GLY A 174 -15.18 -22.99 0.78
N ALA A 175 -16.43 -22.63 0.49
CA ALA A 175 -17.26 -23.43 -0.42
C ALA A 175 -16.86 -23.16 -1.87
N PRO A 176 -16.85 -24.20 -2.73
CA PRO A 176 -16.63 -23.99 -4.17
C PRO A 176 -17.84 -23.24 -4.76
N ARG A 177 -17.56 -22.35 -5.75
CA ARG A 177 -18.62 -21.65 -6.45
C ARG A 177 -19.45 -22.61 -7.31
N ARG A 178 -20.58 -23.08 -6.78
CA ARG A 178 -21.59 -23.84 -7.50
C ARG A 178 -22.87 -23.01 -7.61
N ALA A 179 -23.61 -23.14 -8.69
CA ALA A 179 -24.85 -22.36 -8.89
C ALA A 179 -25.86 -22.57 -7.74
N ALA A 180 -25.94 -23.78 -7.18
CA ALA A 180 -26.82 -24.12 -6.05
C ALA A 180 -26.40 -23.47 -4.73
N ASP A 181 -25.10 -23.11 -4.56
CA ASP A 181 -24.56 -22.55 -3.32
C ASP A 181 -24.52 -21.02 -3.33
N VAL A 182 -24.82 -20.39 -4.51
CA VAL A 182 -24.87 -18.94 -4.64
C VAL A 182 -26.16 -18.39 -4.06
N ARG A 183 -26.03 -17.61 -2.98
CA ARG A 183 -27.16 -16.98 -2.27
C ARG A 183 -27.65 -15.69 -2.95
N GLY A 184 -26.88 -15.15 -3.87
CA GLY A 184 -27.19 -13.93 -4.59
C GLY A 184 -25.95 -13.30 -5.21
N TYR A 185 -26.18 -12.24 -5.97
CA TYR A 185 -25.12 -11.49 -6.62
C TYR A 185 -25.08 -10.06 -6.11
N ARG A 186 -23.88 -9.49 -6.03
CA ARG A 186 -23.67 -8.09 -5.68
C ARG A 186 -22.74 -7.41 -6.65
N MET A 187 -23.21 -6.28 -7.17
CA MET A 187 -22.35 -5.33 -7.88
C MET A 187 -21.78 -4.36 -6.87
N LEU A 188 -20.45 -4.29 -6.78
CA LEU A 188 -19.72 -3.47 -5.83
C LEU A 188 -18.85 -2.47 -6.58
N PRO A 189 -19.06 -1.14 -6.42
CA PRO A 189 -18.13 -0.14 -6.92
C PRO A 189 -16.75 -0.34 -6.31
N LEU A 190 -15.69 -0.31 -7.12
CA LEU A 190 -14.31 -0.48 -6.62
C LEU A 190 -13.94 0.59 -5.58
N ALA A 191 -14.45 1.81 -5.72
CA ALA A 191 -14.25 2.89 -4.77
C ALA A 191 -14.86 2.60 -3.38
N GLY A 192 -15.82 1.67 -3.27
CA GLY A 192 -16.41 1.23 -2.01
C GLY A 192 -15.73 0.01 -1.40
N VAL A 193 -14.75 -0.58 -2.08
CA VAL A 193 -14.00 -1.73 -1.57
C VAL A 193 -12.88 -1.23 -0.65
N ALA A 194 -12.93 -1.68 0.61
CA ALA A 194 -11.87 -1.38 1.58
C ALA A 194 -10.68 -2.33 1.42
N TRP A 195 -10.95 -3.60 1.16
CA TRP A 195 -9.94 -4.65 0.96
C TRP A 195 -10.58 -5.89 0.34
N VAL A 196 -9.76 -6.70 -0.31
CA VAL A 196 -10.09 -8.06 -0.75
C VAL A 196 -9.10 -9.01 -0.11
N ARG A 197 -9.60 -10.01 0.65
CA ARG A 197 -8.78 -11.04 1.26
C ARG A 197 -8.83 -12.33 0.46
N VAL A 198 -7.65 -12.91 0.28
CA VAL A 198 -7.44 -14.22 -0.32
C VAL A 198 -6.69 -15.09 0.68
N ASP A 199 -7.15 -16.32 0.90
CA ASP A 199 -6.43 -17.25 1.74
C ASP A 199 -5.31 -17.95 0.93
N ALA A 200 -4.08 -18.02 1.48
CA ALA A 200 -2.95 -18.68 0.82
C ALA A 200 -3.23 -20.18 0.67
N GLY A 201 -3.24 -20.65 -0.53
CA GLY A 201 -3.70 -21.99 -0.94
C GLY A 201 -4.72 -21.91 -2.07
N ALA A 202 -5.44 -20.80 -2.18
CA ALA A 202 -6.37 -20.51 -3.29
C ALA A 202 -5.71 -19.78 -4.47
N GLY A 203 -4.40 -19.70 -4.48
CA GLY A 203 -3.63 -19.02 -5.52
C GLY A 203 -3.53 -17.50 -5.28
N ALA A 204 -2.58 -17.10 -4.41
CA ALA A 204 -2.18 -15.70 -4.33
C ALA A 204 -1.90 -15.15 -5.73
N PRO A 205 -2.29 -13.89 -6.04
CA PRO A 205 -1.89 -13.29 -7.28
C PRO A 205 -0.37 -13.33 -7.39
N VAL A 206 0.13 -13.84 -8.52
CA VAL A 206 1.55 -13.75 -8.85
C VAL A 206 1.78 -12.29 -9.21
N VAL A 207 2.36 -11.53 -8.29
CA VAL A 207 2.90 -10.19 -8.53
C VAL A 207 4.39 -10.32 -8.64
#